data_d4606c6db1aafc765380bb8411941ab9
#
_entry.id   d4606c6db1aafc765380bb8411941ab9
#
_cell.length_a   1.000
_cell.length_b   1.000
_cell.length_c   1.000
_cell.angle_alpha   90.00
_cell.angle_beta   90.00
_cell.angle_gamma   90.00
#
_symmetry.space_group_name_H-M   'P 1'
#
loop_
_entity.id
_entity.type
_entity.pdbx_description
1 polymer ?
#
loop_
_entity_poly.entity_id
_entity_poly.type
_entity_poly.pdbx_seq_one_letter_code
_entity_poly.pdbx_strand_id
1 'polypeptide(L)'
;MTSRRDFLKRLLSSALLVVASCIAIGCGAGQGLLIREPYKPIFASRVAGGVAQAPVRPASWKIPADWRPSGAERRWRFIVVHHSATTWGSADEFDRIHRARGWDELGYHFVIGNGSGAGDGEVQIGPRWFKQKHGAHCKVANHPEYNDVGIGICLVGNFNDSRPTEAQMRALAPLVRFLMERYRIPRSQIYGHGQLKATDCPGRYFDYVDLWRRL
;
A
#
# COMPACT_ATOMS: atom_id res chain seq x y z
N MET A 1 -26.40 -12.68 -52.97
CA MET A 1 -26.77 -11.75 -51.88
C MET A 1 -27.43 -12.57 -50.80
N THR A 2 -26.67 -13.05 -49.85
CA THR A 2 -27.15 -13.84 -48.70
C THR A 2 -27.52 -12.89 -47.55
N SER A 3 -28.76 -13.00 -47.13
CA SER A 3 -29.41 -12.13 -46.15
C SER A 3 -28.77 -12.27 -44.75
N ARG A 4 -28.67 -11.15 -44.01
CA ARG A 4 -28.21 -11.06 -42.63
C ARG A 4 -28.93 -11.98 -41.62
N ARG A 5 -30.06 -12.55 -42.06
CA ARG A 5 -30.87 -13.47 -41.22
C ARG A 5 -30.31 -14.91 -41.21
N ASP A 6 -29.47 -15.30 -42.16
CA ASP A 6 -28.91 -16.68 -42.21
C ASP A 6 -27.61 -16.80 -41.41
N PHE A 7 -26.96 -15.68 -41.06
CA PHE A 7 -25.76 -15.68 -40.26
C PHE A 7 -26.06 -15.87 -38.75
N LEU A 8 -27.22 -15.39 -38.27
CA LEU A 8 -27.60 -15.54 -36.87
C LEU A 8 -28.12 -16.93 -36.49
N LYS A 9 -28.56 -17.73 -37.46
CA LYS A 9 -29.07 -19.09 -37.19
C LYS A 9 -27.96 -20.16 -37.08
N ARG A 10 -26.73 -19.84 -37.41
CA ARG A 10 -25.59 -20.78 -37.32
C ARG A 10 -24.79 -20.67 -36.00
N LEU A 11 -25.08 -19.71 -35.15
CA LEU A 11 -24.43 -19.52 -33.84
C LEU A 11 -25.19 -20.09 -32.64
N LEU A 12 -26.32 -20.77 -32.85
CA LEU A 12 -27.16 -21.32 -31.78
C LEU A 12 -27.25 -22.87 -31.76
N SER A 13 -26.36 -23.57 -32.44
CA SER A 13 -26.42 -25.05 -32.57
C SER A 13 -25.18 -25.79 -32.12
N SER A 14 -24.43 -25.28 -31.14
CA SER A 14 -23.28 -26.03 -30.60
C SER A 14 -23.13 -25.88 -29.09
N ALA A 15 -24.23 -25.96 -28.38
CA ALA A 15 -24.22 -26.00 -26.91
C ALA A 15 -25.34 -26.92 -26.40
N LEU A 16 -25.24 -28.24 -26.69
CA LEU A 16 -25.95 -29.25 -25.92
C LEU A 16 -25.29 -30.61 -26.18
N LEU A 17 -25.05 -31.35 -25.10
CA LEU A 17 -24.56 -32.70 -24.94
C LEU A 17 -23.09 -32.86 -24.54
N VAL A 18 -22.81 -32.77 -23.26
CA VAL A 18 -22.20 -33.88 -22.51
C VAL A 18 -22.66 -33.76 -21.05
N VAL A 19 -23.76 -34.43 -20.72
CA VAL A 19 -24.07 -34.87 -19.37
C VAL A 19 -24.05 -36.41 -19.44
N ALA A 20 -23.21 -37.03 -18.70
CA ALA A 20 -23.43 -38.22 -17.93
C ALA A 20 -22.13 -39.01 -17.67
N SER A 21 -21.98 -39.35 -16.41
CA SER A 21 -21.28 -40.52 -15.88
C SER A 21 -19.82 -40.29 -15.46
N CYS A 22 -19.64 -39.95 -14.20
CA CYS A 22 -18.69 -40.66 -13.36
C CYS A 22 -19.27 -40.80 -11.95
N ILE A 23 -19.65 -42.00 -11.66
CA ILE A 23 -20.04 -42.55 -10.34
C ILE A 23 -18.80 -42.58 -9.44
N ALA A 24 -19.04 -42.25 -8.21
CA ALA A 24 -18.21 -42.29 -7.02
C ALA A 24 -17.05 -43.31 -7.00
N ILE A 25 -15.89 -42.88 -6.58
CA ILE A 25 -15.07 -43.56 -5.55
C ILE A 25 -14.47 -42.45 -4.68
N GLY A 26 -14.73 -42.53 -3.38
CA GLY A 26 -14.26 -41.57 -2.40
C GLY A 26 -12.76 -41.69 -2.11
N CYS A 27 -12.22 -40.64 -1.63
CA CYS A 27 -11.34 -40.57 -0.46
C CYS A 27 -11.02 -39.08 -0.24
N GLY A 28 -11.30 -38.65 0.94
CA GLY A 28 -11.15 -37.26 1.37
C GLY A 28 -9.74 -36.78 1.30
N ALA A 29 -9.62 -35.56 0.88
CA ALA A 29 -8.64 -34.60 1.35
C ALA A 29 -9.32 -33.25 1.25
N GLY A 30 -9.87 -32.79 2.34
CA GLY A 30 -10.36 -31.44 2.49
C GLY A 30 -9.21 -30.49 2.14
N GLN A 31 -9.29 -29.82 1.01
CA GLN A 31 -8.53 -28.62 0.78
C GLN A 31 -9.13 -27.56 1.71
N GLY A 32 -8.62 -27.57 2.93
CA GLY A 32 -8.87 -26.51 3.87
C GLY A 32 -8.47 -25.19 3.21
N LEU A 33 -9.48 -24.37 3.00
CA LEU A 33 -9.28 -22.95 2.73
C LEU A 33 -8.34 -22.46 3.84
N LEU A 34 -7.07 -22.23 3.50
CA LEU A 34 -6.11 -21.59 4.41
C LEU A 34 -6.62 -20.17 4.63
N ILE A 35 -7.51 -20.03 5.60
CA ILE A 35 -7.80 -18.73 6.20
C ILE A 35 -6.47 -18.34 6.83
N ARG A 36 -5.73 -17.47 6.13
CA ARG A 36 -4.58 -16.80 6.73
C ARG A 36 -5.11 -16.06 7.94
N GLU A 37 -4.73 -16.54 9.12
CA GLU A 37 -4.97 -15.82 10.36
C GLU A 37 -4.55 -14.36 10.16
N PRO A 38 -5.37 -13.39 10.63
CA PRO A 38 -4.96 -12.00 10.59
C PRO A 38 -3.64 -11.90 11.33
N TYR A 39 -2.63 -11.30 10.69
CA TYR A 39 -1.30 -11.06 11.24
C TYR A 39 -1.44 -10.45 12.63
N LYS A 40 -1.22 -11.28 13.65
CA LYS A 40 -1.06 -10.78 15.02
C LYS A 40 0.27 -10.05 15.07
N PRO A 41 0.32 -8.76 15.39
CA PRO A 41 1.58 -8.07 15.54
C PRO A 41 2.41 -8.81 16.59
N ILE A 42 3.63 -9.23 16.22
CA ILE A 42 4.59 -9.87 17.12
C ILE A 42 5.12 -8.77 18.08
N PHE A 43 4.27 -8.26 18.94
CA PHE A 43 4.59 -7.34 20.00
C PHE A 43 4.36 -7.95 21.38
N ALA A 44 4.79 -9.19 21.57
CA ALA A 44 4.84 -9.76 22.91
C ALA A 44 5.92 -10.85 22.99
N SER A 45 7.17 -10.49 22.87
CA SER A 45 8.21 -11.21 23.60
C SER A 45 8.98 -10.19 24.44
N ARG A 46 8.80 -10.34 25.73
CA ARG A 46 9.61 -9.69 26.77
C ARG A 46 11.09 -9.80 26.37
N VAL A 47 11.68 -8.70 25.96
CA VAL A 47 13.13 -8.53 26.09
C VAL A 47 13.35 -8.11 27.54
N ALA A 48 13.73 -9.09 28.35
CA ALA A 48 14.16 -8.83 29.73
C ALA A 48 15.42 -7.95 29.68
N GLY A 49 15.38 -6.82 30.37
CA GLY A 49 16.55 -6.18 30.95
C GLY A 49 17.52 -5.47 30.02
N GLY A 50 17.05 -4.65 29.09
CA GLY A 50 17.86 -3.63 28.44
C GLY A 50 17.10 -2.31 28.49
N VAL A 51 17.64 -1.29 29.13
CA VAL A 51 17.14 0.08 29.03
C VAL A 51 17.20 0.44 27.56
N ALA A 52 16.04 0.47 26.90
CA ALA A 52 15.92 0.93 25.52
C ALA A 52 16.44 2.37 25.50
N GLN A 53 17.66 2.57 24.99
CA GLN A 53 18.14 3.90 24.69
C GLN A 53 17.13 4.52 23.70
N ALA A 54 16.56 5.65 24.09
CA ALA A 54 15.76 6.45 23.19
C ALA A 54 16.55 6.66 21.89
N PRO A 55 15.91 6.52 20.70
CA PRO A 55 16.61 6.68 19.44
C PRO A 55 17.32 8.02 19.44
N VAL A 56 18.64 8.01 19.22
CA VAL A 56 19.45 9.23 19.16
C VAL A 56 18.93 10.05 18.00
N ARG A 57 18.25 11.16 18.31
CA ARG A 57 17.89 12.15 17.31
C ARG A 57 19.18 12.60 16.61
N PRO A 58 19.30 12.46 15.27
CA PRO A 58 20.36 13.16 14.58
C PRO A 58 20.21 14.66 14.87
N ALA A 59 21.21 15.27 15.43
CA ALA A 59 21.17 16.62 16.03
C ALA A 59 20.81 17.78 15.07
N SER A 60 20.52 17.51 13.78
CA SER A 60 20.31 18.55 12.77
C SER A 60 19.32 18.20 11.65
N TRP A 61 18.45 17.20 11.84
CA TRP A 61 17.48 16.93 10.76
C TRP A 61 16.38 18.00 10.76
N LYS A 62 16.40 18.86 9.74
CA LYS A 62 15.37 19.86 9.52
C LYS A 62 14.23 19.27 8.70
N ILE A 63 13.00 19.36 9.22
CA ILE A 63 11.80 19.00 8.47
C ILE A 63 11.70 19.92 7.27
N PRO A 64 11.63 19.40 6.01
CA PRO A 64 11.39 20.22 4.84
C PRO A 64 10.14 21.07 5.01
N ALA A 65 10.20 22.33 4.62
CA ALA A 65 9.11 23.28 4.85
C ALA A 65 7.82 22.86 4.10
N ASP A 66 7.99 22.29 2.93
CA ASP A 66 6.93 21.79 2.05
C ASP A 66 6.19 20.57 2.59
N TRP A 67 6.75 19.87 3.59
CA TRP A 67 6.01 18.79 4.27
C TRP A 67 4.88 19.33 5.16
N ARG A 68 4.89 20.61 5.47
CA ARG A 68 3.86 21.25 6.29
C ARG A 68 2.72 21.75 5.41
N PRO A 69 1.47 21.32 5.66
CA PRO A 69 0.33 21.91 4.99
C PRO A 69 0.23 23.42 5.26
N SER A 70 -0.21 24.18 4.27
CA SER A 70 -0.37 25.62 4.36
C SER A 70 -1.75 26.09 4.85
N GLY A 71 -2.70 25.18 5.00
CA GLY A 71 -4.09 25.47 5.36
C GLY A 71 -4.61 24.64 6.55
N ALA A 72 -5.94 24.62 6.68
CA ALA A 72 -6.62 23.80 7.70
C ALA A 72 -6.27 22.32 7.55
N GLU A 73 -5.82 21.71 8.63
CA GLU A 73 -5.34 20.35 8.63
C GLU A 73 -6.43 19.35 9.02
N ARG A 74 -6.44 18.21 8.30
CA ARG A 74 -7.26 17.07 8.65
C ARG A 74 -6.71 16.37 9.91
N ARG A 75 -7.59 15.80 10.71
CA ARG A 75 -7.21 14.93 11.83
C ARG A 75 -6.78 13.56 11.34
N TRP A 76 -5.53 13.43 10.92
CA TRP A 76 -4.97 12.17 10.49
C TRP A 76 -4.80 11.21 11.67
N ARG A 77 -5.09 9.92 11.47
CA ARG A 77 -5.08 8.89 12.51
C ARG A 77 -4.22 7.68 12.18
N PHE A 78 -3.96 7.47 10.90
CA PHE A 78 -3.24 6.30 10.41
C PHE A 78 -2.15 6.70 9.42
N ILE A 79 -1.09 5.87 9.35
CA ILE A 79 -0.13 5.90 8.24
C ILE A 79 -0.17 4.53 7.58
N VAL A 80 -0.34 4.50 6.26
CA VAL A 80 -0.34 3.25 5.49
C VAL A 80 0.78 3.29 4.48
N VAL A 81 1.70 2.33 4.60
CA VAL A 81 2.85 2.18 3.72
C VAL A 81 2.50 1.23 2.58
N HIS A 82 2.86 1.64 1.37
CA HIS A 82 2.64 0.91 0.13
C HIS A 82 3.92 0.78 -0.66
N HIS A 83 3.96 -0.17 -1.58
CA HIS A 83 4.82 -0.15 -2.74
C HIS A 83 4.00 0.10 -4.01
N SER A 84 4.66 0.57 -5.07
CA SER A 84 4.01 0.75 -6.38
C SER A 84 3.81 -0.56 -7.13
N ALA A 85 4.52 -1.62 -6.76
CA ALA A 85 4.65 -2.88 -7.49
C ALA A 85 5.20 -2.69 -8.93
N THR A 86 5.97 -1.61 -9.16
CA THR A 86 6.64 -1.28 -10.42
C THR A 86 8.13 -1.05 -10.16
N THR A 87 8.96 -1.14 -11.19
CA THR A 87 10.41 -0.87 -11.06
C THR A 87 10.77 0.60 -11.21
N TRP A 88 9.84 1.43 -11.69
CA TRP A 88 10.01 2.85 -11.93
C TRP A 88 8.71 3.61 -11.66
N GLY A 89 8.81 4.91 -11.47
CA GLY A 89 7.66 5.80 -11.33
C GLY A 89 7.97 7.07 -10.56
N SER A 90 6.97 7.93 -10.50
CA SER A 90 6.96 9.20 -9.77
C SER A 90 5.55 9.53 -9.33
N ALA A 91 5.39 10.59 -8.52
CA ALA A 91 4.06 11.09 -8.15
C ALA A 91 3.24 11.49 -9.38
N ASP A 92 3.86 12.17 -10.36
CA ASP A 92 3.20 12.60 -11.59
C ASP A 92 2.78 11.40 -12.46
N GLU A 93 3.65 10.39 -12.59
CA GLU A 93 3.33 9.20 -13.36
C GLU A 93 2.18 8.42 -12.72
N PHE A 94 2.19 8.26 -11.40
CA PHE A 94 1.09 7.58 -10.72
C PHE A 94 -0.19 8.42 -10.72
N ASP A 95 -0.12 9.76 -10.71
CA ASP A 95 -1.29 10.62 -10.89
C ASP A 95 -1.93 10.39 -12.27
N ARG A 96 -1.11 10.37 -13.33
CA ARG A 96 -1.56 10.08 -14.70
C ARG A 96 -2.22 8.70 -14.80
N ILE A 97 -1.60 7.67 -14.21
CA ILE A 97 -2.15 6.30 -14.21
C ILE A 97 -3.47 6.23 -13.43
N HIS A 98 -3.56 6.89 -12.28
CA HIS A 98 -4.76 6.89 -11.46
C HIS A 98 -5.91 7.64 -12.16
N ARG A 99 -5.65 8.78 -12.79
CA ARG A 99 -6.65 9.50 -13.60
C ARG A 99 -7.12 8.68 -14.80
N ALA A 100 -6.24 7.96 -15.47
CA ALA A 100 -6.61 7.06 -16.56
C ALA A 100 -7.52 5.90 -16.11
N ARG A 101 -7.53 5.57 -14.82
CA ARG A 101 -8.46 4.61 -14.18
C ARG A 101 -9.77 5.25 -13.71
N GLY A 102 -9.99 6.54 -13.98
CA GLY A 102 -11.18 7.27 -13.56
C GLY A 102 -11.10 7.85 -12.15
N TRP A 103 -9.91 7.87 -11.51
CA TRP A 103 -9.74 8.53 -10.23
C TRP A 103 -9.57 10.05 -10.43
N ASP A 104 -9.87 10.82 -9.40
CA ASP A 104 -9.76 12.27 -9.44
C ASP A 104 -8.32 12.79 -9.50
N GLU A 105 -7.38 12.08 -8.84
CA GLU A 105 -5.97 12.42 -8.78
C GLU A 105 -5.17 11.27 -8.14
N LEU A 106 -3.85 11.45 -7.97
CA LEU A 106 -2.98 10.53 -7.24
C LEU A 106 -3.62 10.06 -5.93
N GLY A 107 -3.71 8.75 -5.71
CA GLY A 107 -4.34 8.17 -4.53
C GLY A 107 -3.54 8.34 -3.24
N TYR A 108 -2.20 8.48 -3.36
CA TYR A 108 -1.27 8.62 -2.23
C TYR A 108 -1.08 10.09 -1.83
N HIS A 109 -0.60 10.30 -0.59
CA HIS A 109 -0.21 11.61 -0.10
C HIS A 109 1.27 11.90 -0.36
N PHE A 110 2.11 10.85 -0.33
CA PHE A 110 3.54 10.93 -0.61
C PHE A 110 3.98 9.78 -1.49
N VAL A 111 4.97 10.03 -2.33
CA VAL A 111 5.66 9.02 -3.12
C VAL A 111 7.16 9.15 -2.86
N ILE A 112 7.87 8.04 -2.64
CA ILE A 112 9.32 8.03 -2.41
C ILE A 112 9.98 7.30 -3.58
N GLY A 113 10.77 8.03 -4.35
CA GLY A 113 11.47 7.55 -5.54
C GLY A 113 12.55 6.53 -5.23
N ASN A 114 12.93 5.75 -6.25
CA ASN A 114 13.99 4.73 -6.20
C ASN A 114 15.13 4.97 -7.20
N GLY A 115 15.25 6.18 -7.74
CA GLY A 115 16.25 6.52 -8.77
C GLY A 115 15.76 6.27 -10.20
N SER A 116 14.54 5.76 -10.39
CA SER A 116 13.96 5.47 -11.69
C SER A 116 12.59 6.14 -11.83
N GLY A 117 12.54 7.26 -12.54
CA GLY A 117 11.37 8.14 -12.67
C GLY A 117 11.32 9.27 -11.64
N ALA A 118 11.93 9.08 -10.47
CA ALA A 118 12.17 10.07 -9.43
C ALA A 118 13.48 9.75 -8.73
N GLY A 119 14.12 10.73 -8.08
CA GLY A 119 15.39 10.55 -7.38
C GLY A 119 15.31 9.45 -6.30
N ASP A 120 16.41 8.71 -6.06
CA ASP A 120 16.44 7.67 -5.03
C ASP A 120 16.33 8.29 -3.63
N GLY A 121 15.27 7.96 -2.92
CA GLY A 121 14.90 8.57 -1.63
C GLY A 121 14.26 9.96 -1.75
N GLU A 122 13.99 10.47 -2.95
CA GLU A 122 13.25 11.70 -3.14
C GLU A 122 11.81 11.54 -2.63
N VAL A 123 11.39 12.42 -1.71
CA VAL A 123 10.02 12.47 -1.22
C VAL A 123 9.22 13.46 -2.05
N GLN A 124 8.34 12.93 -2.88
CA GLN A 124 7.41 13.72 -3.70
C GLN A 124 6.07 13.83 -3.00
N ILE A 125 5.51 15.04 -2.97
CA ILE A 125 4.29 15.36 -2.26
C ILE A 125 3.12 15.35 -3.23
N GLY A 126 2.13 14.51 -2.96
CA GLY A 126 0.93 14.41 -3.77
C GLY A 126 -0.05 15.57 -3.53
N PRO A 127 -0.92 15.87 -4.50
CA PRO A 127 -1.88 16.98 -4.40
C PRO A 127 -2.87 16.83 -3.24
N ARG A 128 -3.18 15.59 -2.83
CA ARG A 128 -4.05 15.30 -1.67
C ARG A 128 -3.47 15.83 -0.37
N TRP A 129 -2.14 15.80 -0.22
CA TRP A 129 -1.49 16.32 0.97
C TRP A 129 -1.66 17.84 1.10
N PHE A 130 -1.38 18.58 0.04
CA PHE A 130 -1.57 20.03 0.04
C PHE A 130 -3.03 20.44 0.28
N LYS A 131 -3.98 19.70 -0.26
CA LYS A 131 -5.42 19.92 -0.09
C LYS A 131 -5.97 19.35 1.21
N GLN A 132 -5.16 18.64 2.00
CA GLN A 132 -5.61 17.89 3.17
C GLN A 132 -6.82 17.00 2.86
N LYS A 133 -6.80 16.37 1.69
CA LYS A 133 -7.88 15.55 1.13
C LYS A 133 -7.68 14.09 1.53
N HIS A 134 -8.79 13.36 1.74
CA HIS A 134 -8.76 11.92 1.99
C HIS A 134 -7.99 11.16 0.89
N GLY A 135 -7.39 10.04 1.24
CA GLY A 135 -6.69 9.18 0.31
C GLY A 135 -7.61 8.36 -0.60
N ALA A 136 -7.02 7.73 -1.61
CA ALA A 136 -7.63 6.68 -2.42
C ALA A 136 -6.64 5.52 -2.61
N HIS A 137 -5.98 5.12 -1.51
CA HIS A 137 -4.87 4.15 -1.51
C HIS A 137 -5.20 2.84 -0.79
N CYS A 138 -6.18 2.84 0.12
CA CYS A 138 -6.46 1.70 0.98
C CYS A 138 -7.97 1.47 1.14
N LYS A 139 -8.61 0.90 0.09
CA LYS A 139 -10.03 0.55 0.17
C LYS A 139 -10.19 -0.77 0.90
N VAL A 140 -10.63 -0.72 2.16
CA VAL A 140 -10.98 -1.87 3.00
C VAL A 140 -12.50 -1.91 3.15
N ALA A 141 -13.11 -3.10 3.00
CA ALA A 141 -14.56 -3.25 3.14
C ALA A 141 -15.00 -2.87 4.57
N ASN A 142 -16.03 -2.04 4.69
CA ASN A 142 -16.58 -1.53 5.95
C ASN A 142 -15.60 -0.70 6.81
N HIS A 143 -14.43 -0.31 6.28
CA HIS A 143 -13.40 0.45 6.96
C HIS A 143 -12.90 1.61 6.09
N PRO A 144 -13.76 2.63 5.80
CA PRO A 144 -13.38 3.78 4.99
C PRO A 144 -12.32 4.65 5.66
N GLU A 145 -12.16 4.56 6.97
CA GLU A 145 -11.25 5.38 7.77
C GLU A 145 -9.78 5.29 7.33
N TYR A 146 -9.36 4.16 6.73
CA TYR A 146 -8.00 4.02 6.21
C TYR A 146 -7.71 4.90 4.98
N ASN A 147 -8.75 5.32 4.27
CA ASN A 147 -8.65 6.38 3.25
C ASN A 147 -9.01 7.74 3.85
N ASP A 148 -10.08 7.82 4.66
CA ASP A 148 -10.63 9.09 5.12
C ASP A 148 -9.68 9.86 6.03
N VAL A 149 -9.02 9.16 6.94
CA VAL A 149 -8.08 9.74 7.92
C VAL A 149 -6.75 8.98 7.97
N GLY A 150 -6.41 8.24 6.92
CA GLY A 150 -5.14 7.57 6.73
C GLY A 150 -4.25 8.27 5.71
N ILE A 151 -2.98 8.47 6.06
CA ILE A 151 -1.96 9.03 5.17
C ILE A 151 -1.31 7.89 4.39
N GLY A 152 -1.45 7.86 3.07
CA GLY A 152 -0.80 6.88 2.21
C GLY A 152 0.58 7.34 1.77
N ILE A 153 1.60 6.51 2.01
CA ILE A 153 2.97 6.70 1.54
C ILE A 153 3.31 5.54 0.60
N CYS A 154 3.65 5.83 -0.64
CA CYS A 154 4.03 4.83 -1.63
C CYS A 154 5.53 4.90 -1.92
N LEU A 155 6.26 3.80 -1.76
CA LEU A 155 7.63 3.67 -2.24
C LEU A 155 7.62 3.08 -3.65
N VAL A 156 8.36 3.69 -4.57
CA VAL A 156 8.53 3.15 -5.92
C VAL A 156 9.36 1.88 -5.83
N GLY A 157 8.82 0.77 -6.30
CA GLY A 157 9.49 -0.54 -6.26
C GLY A 157 8.50 -1.70 -6.20
N ASN A 158 8.97 -2.90 -6.56
CA ASN A 158 8.27 -4.16 -6.29
C ASN A 158 9.00 -4.90 -5.16
N PHE A 159 8.54 -4.73 -3.93
CA PHE A 159 9.20 -5.34 -2.79
C PHE A 159 8.75 -6.80 -2.53
N ASN A 160 8.13 -7.42 -3.52
CA ASN A 160 8.06 -8.87 -3.62
C ASN A 160 9.33 -9.47 -4.27
N ASP A 161 10.08 -8.66 -5.03
CA ASP A 161 11.25 -9.09 -5.80
C ASP A 161 12.57 -8.55 -5.23
N SER A 162 12.54 -7.36 -4.63
CA SER A 162 13.72 -6.69 -4.07
C SER A 162 13.40 -5.98 -2.75
N ARG A 163 14.41 -5.56 -2.01
CA ARG A 163 14.24 -4.67 -0.85
C ARG A 163 14.08 -3.22 -1.32
N PRO A 164 13.43 -2.34 -0.51
CA PRO A 164 13.58 -0.91 -0.68
C PRO A 164 15.06 -0.52 -0.68
N THR A 165 15.40 0.55 -1.38
CA THR A 165 16.77 1.09 -1.33
C THR A 165 17.05 1.67 0.06
N GLU A 166 18.33 1.75 0.41
CA GLU A 166 18.73 2.42 1.65
C GLU A 166 18.33 3.90 1.67
N ALA A 167 18.35 4.56 0.52
CA ALA A 167 17.90 5.95 0.39
C ALA A 167 16.40 6.09 0.64
N GLN A 168 15.58 5.16 0.11
CA GLN A 168 14.15 5.12 0.40
C GLN A 168 13.86 4.95 1.89
N MET A 169 14.56 4.03 2.56
CA MET A 169 14.36 3.81 4.01
C MET A 169 14.83 5.00 4.84
N ARG A 170 15.95 5.65 4.46
CA ARG A 170 16.41 6.90 5.08
C ARG A 170 15.45 8.07 4.89
N ALA A 171 14.67 8.09 3.81
CA ALA A 171 13.66 9.11 3.56
C ALA A 171 12.32 8.78 4.26
N LEU A 172 11.92 7.51 4.26
CA LEU A 172 10.66 7.05 4.86
C LEU A 172 10.63 7.30 6.37
N ALA A 173 11.68 6.94 7.10
CA ALA A 173 11.67 7.01 8.55
C ALA A 173 11.48 8.44 9.08
N PRO A 174 12.21 9.47 8.61
CA PRO A 174 11.94 10.86 9.01
C PRO A 174 10.55 11.35 8.63
N LEU A 175 10.03 10.97 7.45
CA LEU A 175 8.68 11.33 7.03
C LEU A 175 7.64 10.72 8.00
N VAL A 176 7.75 9.44 8.30
CA VAL A 176 6.86 8.77 9.25
C VAL A 176 6.95 9.42 10.63
N ARG A 177 8.16 9.70 11.14
CA ARG A 177 8.35 10.38 12.44
C ARG A 177 7.69 11.76 12.46
N PHE A 178 7.89 12.57 11.40
CA PHE A 178 7.23 13.87 11.27
C PHE A 178 5.71 13.75 11.39
N LEU A 179 5.10 12.80 10.66
CA LEU A 179 3.66 12.59 10.67
C LEU A 179 3.15 12.09 12.04
N MET A 180 3.89 11.18 12.67
CA MET A 180 3.59 10.70 14.03
C MET A 180 3.57 11.84 15.03
N GLU A 181 4.62 12.65 15.06
CA GLU A 181 4.76 13.77 16.01
C GLU A 181 3.68 14.85 15.76
N ARG A 182 3.46 15.22 14.49
CA ARG A 182 2.52 16.27 14.13
C ARG A 182 1.07 15.92 14.44
N TYR A 183 0.66 14.70 14.14
CA TYR A 183 -0.74 14.26 14.29
C TYR A 183 -0.96 13.35 15.49
N ARG A 184 0.07 13.13 16.30
CA ARG A 184 0.03 12.24 17.47
C ARG A 184 -0.42 10.82 17.09
N ILE A 185 0.04 10.33 15.93
CA ILE A 185 -0.25 8.99 15.47
C ILE A 185 0.66 8.01 16.21
N PRO A 186 0.12 7.10 17.03
CA PRO A 186 0.95 6.14 17.74
C PRO A 186 1.49 5.08 16.76
N ARG A 187 2.61 4.45 17.11
CA ARG A 187 3.26 3.41 16.30
C ARG A 187 2.30 2.26 15.93
N SER A 188 1.35 1.94 16.80
CA SER A 188 0.33 0.92 16.57
C SER A 188 -0.68 1.26 15.47
N GLN A 189 -0.66 2.48 14.97
CA GLN A 189 -1.52 2.96 13.89
C GLN A 189 -0.76 3.16 12.56
N ILE A 190 0.43 2.55 12.47
CA ILE A 190 1.24 2.53 11.25
C ILE A 190 1.18 1.12 10.67
N TYR A 191 0.65 1.01 9.47
CA TYR A 191 0.37 -0.26 8.79
C TYR A 191 1.06 -0.33 7.43
N GLY A 192 1.37 -1.54 6.99
CA GLY A 192 1.46 -1.84 5.58
C GLY A 192 0.09 -2.18 5.01
N HIS A 193 -0.14 -1.94 3.75
CA HIS A 193 -1.44 -2.20 3.13
C HIS A 193 -1.92 -3.65 3.33
N GLY A 194 -1.02 -4.63 3.23
CA GLY A 194 -1.34 -6.05 3.44
C GLY A 194 -1.77 -6.44 4.85
N GLN A 195 -1.55 -5.57 5.85
CA GLN A 195 -2.04 -5.77 7.21
C GLN A 195 -3.52 -5.36 7.36
N LEU A 196 -4.05 -4.56 6.44
CA LEU A 196 -5.40 -4.03 6.44
C LEU A 196 -6.32 -4.72 5.43
N LYS A 197 -5.74 -5.30 4.38
CA LYS A 197 -6.45 -5.94 3.28
C LYS A 197 -5.60 -7.09 2.72
N ALA A 198 -6.22 -8.13 2.19
CA ALA A 198 -5.53 -9.21 1.50
C ALA A 198 -4.85 -8.70 0.22
N THR A 199 -3.56 -8.39 0.31
CA THR A 199 -2.67 -7.95 -0.77
C THR A 199 -1.22 -8.16 -0.35
N ASP A 200 -0.32 -8.32 -1.31
CA ASP A 200 1.12 -8.44 -1.03
C ASP A 200 1.82 -7.09 -0.76
N CYS A 201 1.11 -5.98 -0.89
CA CYS A 201 1.64 -4.64 -0.62
C CYS A 201 1.89 -4.43 0.90
N PRO A 202 3.02 -3.88 1.32
CA PRO A 202 4.11 -3.28 0.56
C PRO A 202 5.16 -4.26 0.05
N GLY A 203 4.95 -5.57 0.13
CA GLY A 203 5.83 -6.60 -0.37
C GLY A 203 6.58 -7.36 0.74
N ARG A 204 6.90 -8.63 0.47
CA ARG A 204 7.51 -9.55 1.45
C ARG A 204 8.92 -9.14 1.91
N TYR A 205 9.63 -8.33 1.10
CA TYR A 205 10.96 -7.83 1.43
C TYR A 205 10.96 -6.43 2.05
N PHE A 206 9.77 -5.85 2.32
CA PHE A 206 9.69 -4.63 3.11
C PHE A 206 9.98 -4.94 4.58
N ASP A 207 11.04 -4.35 5.12
CA ASP A 207 11.51 -4.63 6.46
C ASP A 207 10.95 -3.63 7.48
N TYR A 208 9.89 -4.05 8.17
CA TYR A 208 9.30 -3.25 9.25
C TYR A 208 10.25 -3.09 10.44
N VAL A 209 11.08 -4.10 10.73
CA VAL A 209 12.03 -4.02 11.86
C VAL A 209 13.05 -2.93 11.60
N ASP A 210 13.54 -2.85 10.35
CA ASP A 210 14.44 -1.76 9.96
C ASP A 210 13.76 -0.39 10.06
N LEU A 211 12.51 -0.24 9.56
CA LEU A 211 11.74 1.00 9.76
C LEU A 211 11.64 1.35 11.24
N TRP A 212 11.30 0.37 12.09
CA TRP A 212 11.11 0.61 13.52
C TRP A 212 12.40 0.98 14.26
N ARG A 213 13.54 0.51 13.82
CA ARG A 213 14.86 0.89 14.38
C ARG A 213 15.25 2.32 14.01
N ARG A 214 14.76 2.84 12.89
CA ARG A 214 15.03 4.19 12.40
C ARG A 214 14.11 5.25 13.01
N LEU A 215 12.96 4.86 13.57
CA LEU A 215 12.00 5.72 14.28
C LEU A 215 12.39 5.92 15.75
#